data_f70ebe6d82646f887892822156dc26ab
#
_entry.id   f70ebe6d82646f887892822156dc26ab
#
_cell.length_a   1.000
_cell.length_b   1.000
_cell.length_c   1.000
_cell.angle_alpha   90.00
_cell.angle_beta   90.00
_cell.angle_gamma   90.00
#
_symmetry.space_group_name_H-M   'P 1'
#
loop_
_entity.id
_entity.type
_entity.pdbx_description
1 polymer ?
#
loop_
_entity_poly.entity_id
_entity_poly.type
_entity_poly.pdbx_seq_one_letter_code
_entity_poly.pdbx_strand_id
1 'polypeptide(L)'
;MGSLLMNPNRNLTMPHRFPCALLVAMLGLIGQPCVAQSSDDIRELKLKDWQPKSMLKTKVTRVEKPMYPVIDVHNHLGGGKDRLKPEQVAKYLTEMNEAGIRTVVNLDGGWGEKLTETIAALDLAHPGRFLTYTLINFDDIDSPNWGEREAARLEESFKAGAKGLKFHKTFGLRVRFKDGKLLRVDDPKLDPIWQACAKNDRPVTIHVADPAAFFTPLDRFNERWHELNKNPNWLFYGGDNPNRQDLLDQLHRVIEKNPQTTFINTHFGNNAEDLASVAEKLDKYPNMFVDFDARISELGRQPYTARKFFLKYQDRILFGTDTTPRREAFRIYYRFLETDDEYFDCS
;
A
#
# COMPACT_ATOMS: atom_id res chain seq x y z
N MET A 1 5.18 38.89 -50.74
CA MET A 1 5.62 40.30 -50.71
C MET A 1 6.34 40.46 -49.40
N GLY A 2 7.55 40.57 -49.32
CA GLY A 2 8.75 41.15 -49.86
C GLY A 2 9.68 41.14 -48.66
N SER A 3 10.71 40.48 -48.74
CA SER A 3 12.08 40.68 -49.26
C SER A 3 12.94 41.48 -48.30
N LEU A 4 13.98 40.79 -47.82
CA LEU A 4 15.38 41.03 -48.06
C LEU A 4 15.96 42.37 -47.52
N LEU A 5 17.05 42.33 -46.80
CA LEU A 5 18.38 42.55 -47.31
C LEU A 5 19.49 42.39 -46.26
N MET A 6 20.44 41.63 -46.67
CA MET A 6 21.85 41.58 -46.23
C MET A 6 22.57 42.91 -46.37
N ASN A 7 23.63 43.20 -45.65
CA ASN A 7 25.00 43.10 -46.07
C ASN A 7 25.97 44.03 -45.31
N PRO A 8 27.26 44.08 -45.66
CA PRO A 8 28.36 43.61 -44.83
C PRO A 8 29.53 44.64 -44.73
N ASN A 9 30.62 44.12 -44.10
CA ASN A 9 32.02 44.58 -44.35
C ASN A 9 32.55 45.89 -43.77
N ARG A 10 33.62 45.76 -43.02
CA ARG A 10 35.00 46.18 -43.39
C ARG A 10 35.92 46.17 -42.21
N ASN A 11 36.90 45.30 -42.20
CA ASN A 11 38.28 45.38 -42.56
C ASN A 11 39.20 46.27 -41.69
N LEU A 12 40.21 45.56 -41.15
CA LEU A 12 41.65 45.85 -41.18
C LEU A 12 42.18 47.05 -40.36
N THR A 13 43.05 46.77 -39.39
CA THR A 13 44.51 46.93 -39.59
C THR A 13 45.28 46.61 -38.28
N MET A 14 46.31 45.81 -38.38
CA MET A 14 47.49 45.80 -37.51
C MET A 14 48.41 46.99 -37.86
N PRO A 15 49.38 47.47 -37.10
CA PRO A 15 50.52 46.66 -36.68
C PRO A 15 51.30 47.10 -35.37
N HIS A 16 52.26 46.28 -35.02
CA HIS A 16 53.61 46.48 -34.50
C HIS A 16 53.97 46.56 -33.03
N ARG A 17 54.80 45.56 -32.68
CA ARG A 17 56.14 45.58 -31.98
C ARG A 17 56.20 45.31 -30.48
N PHE A 18 56.88 44.24 -30.24
CA PHE A 18 57.48 43.77 -28.98
C PHE A 18 58.41 44.78 -28.30
N PRO A 19 58.68 44.66 -26.96
CA PRO A 19 59.79 43.81 -26.62
C PRO A 19 59.61 42.92 -25.36
N CYS A 20 60.45 41.92 -25.31
CA CYS A 20 60.68 40.96 -24.24
C CYS A 20 60.74 41.55 -22.83
N ALA A 21 60.03 40.91 -21.92
CA ALA A 21 60.45 40.82 -20.52
C ALA A 21 60.24 39.36 -20.06
N LEU A 22 61.30 38.68 -19.73
CA LEU A 22 61.32 37.38 -19.08
C LEU A 22 60.64 37.53 -17.70
N LEU A 23 59.50 36.90 -17.54
CA LEU A 23 58.96 36.64 -16.23
C LEU A 23 58.91 35.12 -16.04
N VAL A 24 59.79 34.62 -15.20
CA VAL A 24 59.79 33.22 -14.73
C VAL A 24 58.58 33.04 -13.90
N ALA A 25 57.52 32.51 -14.49
CA ALA A 25 56.37 32.02 -13.75
C ALA A 25 56.65 30.57 -13.31
N MET A 26 56.89 30.40 -12.03
CA MET A 26 56.78 29.10 -11.38
C MET A 26 55.37 28.59 -11.58
N LEU A 27 55.18 27.68 -12.49
CA LEU A 27 53.96 26.85 -12.57
C LEU A 27 53.97 25.92 -11.33
N GLY A 28 53.26 26.34 -10.32
CA GLY A 28 52.78 25.42 -9.31
C GLY A 28 51.91 24.36 -9.98
N LEU A 29 52.41 23.16 -10.14
CA LEU A 29 51.64 21.98 -10.43
C LEU A 29 50.63 21.80 -9.29
N ILE A 30 49.45 22.39 -9.40
CA ILE A 30 48.32 21.95 -8.62
C ILE A 30 47.97 20.59 -9.21
N GLY A 31 48.51 19.53 -8.59
CA GLY A 31 48.06 18.18 -8.85
C GLY A 31 46.57 18.12 -8.62
N GLN A 32 45.78 18.02 -9.69
CA GLN A 32 44.39 17.57 -9.53
C GLN A 32 44.49 16.25 -8.75
N PRO A 33 43.66 16.09 -7.71
CA PRO A 33 43.58 14.80 -7.09
C PRO A 33 43.13 13.83 -8.19
N CYS A 34 44.04 12.97 -8.61
CA CYS A 34 43.72 11.77 -9.35
C CYS A 34 42.79 11.01 -8.42
N VAL A 35 41.49 11.13 -8.63
CA VAL A 35 40.53 10.21 -8.05
C VAL A 35 40.97 8.86 -8.62
N ALA A 36 41.74 8.12 -7.82
CA ALA A 36 42.04 6.76 -8.13
C ALA A 36 40.68 6.08 -8.35
N GLN A 37 40.34 5.81 -9.62
CA GLN A 37 39.35 4.80 -9.92
C GLN A 37 39.90 3.55 -9.22
N SER A 38 39.27 3.17 -8.12
CA SER A 38 39.50 1.89 -7.54
C SER A 38 39.30 0.90 -8.68
N SER A 39 40.35 0.12 -8.97
CA SER A 39 40.28 -1.00 -9.89
C SER A 39 39.48 -2.13 -9.23
N ASP A 40 38.28 -1.80 -8.72
CA ASP A 40 37.35 -2.80 -8.26
C ASP A 40 36.90 -3.55 -9.50
N ASP A 41 37.29 -4.79 -9.61
CA ASP A 41 36.81 -5.67 -10.68
C ASP A 41 35.30 -5.62 -10.68
N ILE A 42 34.70 -5.21 -11.79
CA ILE A 42 33.23 -5.07 -11.89
C ILE A 42 32.51 -6.39 -11.55
N ARG A 43 33.22 -7.52 -11.59
CA ARG A 43 32.71 -8.82 -11.17
C ARG A 43 32.50 -8.93 -9.66
N GLU A 44 33.17 -8.06 -8.88
CA GLU A 44 33.04 -7.96 -7.42
C GLU A 44 32.05 -6.85 -7.01
N LEU A 45 31.21 -6.35 -7.95
CA LEU A 45 30.19 -5.35 -7.67
C LEU A 45 29.26 -5.85 -6.55
N LYS A 46 29.22 -5.09 -5.47
CA LYS A 46 28.35 -5.42 -4.34
C LYS A 46 26.88 -5.15 -4.70
N LEU A 47 25.98 -6.00 -4.23
CA LEU A 47 24.54 -5.86 -4.49
C LEU A 47 24.00 -4.49 -4.10
N LYS A 48 24.49 -3.87 -3.03
CA LYS A 48 24.11 -2.52 -2.59
C LYS A 48 24.47 -1.40 -3.59
N ASP A 49 25.47 -1.65 -4.45
CA ASP A 49 25.97 -0.71 -5.44
C ASP A 49 25.44 -1.03 -6.86
N TRP A 50 24.69 -2.14 -7.00
CA TRP A 50 24.08 -2.56 -8.25
C TRP A 50 22.77 -1.81 -8.50
N GLN A 51 22.75 -0.98 -9.54
CA GLN A 51 21.64 -0.15 -9.94
C GLN A 51 21.31 -0.38 -11.42
N PRO A 52 20.65 -1.50 -11.73
CA PRO A 52 20.35 -1.84 -13.12
C PRO A 52 19.36 -0.85 -13.73
N LYS A 53 19.57 -0.54 -15.01
CA LYS A 53 18.62 0.22 -15.82
C LYS A 53 18.02 -0.72 -16.85
N SER A 54 16.70 -0.79 -16.91
CA SER A 54 16.03 -1.57 -17.94
C SER A 54 16.38 -1.05 -19.33
N MET A 55 16.72 -1.99 -20.21
CA MET A 55 16.96 -1.71 -21.64
C MET A 55 15.72 -2.00 -22.51
N LEU A 56 14.63 -2.44 -21.91
CA LEU A 56 13.39 -2.73 -22.61
C LEU A 56 12.80 -1.45 -23.20
N LYS A 57 12.31 -1.57 -24.43
CA LYS A 57 11.55 -0.53 -25.11
C LYS A 57 10.12 -1.03 -25.25
N THR A 58 9.34 -0.80 -24.24
CA THR A 58 7.93 -1.21 -24.19
C THR A 58 7.01 -0.02 -24.30
N LYS A 59 5.75 -0.28 -24.60
CA LYS A 59 4.69 0.72 -24.55
C LYS A 59 4.57 1.28 -23.12
N VAL A 60 4.47 2.58 -23.01
CA VAL A 60 4.21 3.27 -21.74
C VAL A 60 2.94 4.11 -21.91
N THR A 61 1.84 3.58 -21.42
CA THR A 61 0.55 4.28 -21.43
C THR A 61 0.41 5.12 -20.16
N ARG A 62 0.11 6.38 -20.34
CA ARG A 62 -0.11 7.30 -19.23
C ARG A 62 -1.60 7.42 -18.95
N VAL A 63 -2.05 6.84 -17.84
CA VAL A 63 -3.44 6.92 -17.38
C VAL A 63 -3.51 7.95 -16.26
N GLU A 64 -3.98 9.14 -16.58
CA GLU A 64 -4.06 10.26 -15.62
C GLU A 64 -5.25 10.14 -14.68
N LYS A 65 -6.36 9.63 -15.18
CA LYS A 65 -7.61 9.41 -14.46
C LYS A 65 -8.25 8.09 -14.90
N PRO A 66 -8.98 7.41 -14.02
CA PRO A 66 -9.65 6.17 -14.36
C PRO A 66 -10.85 6.44 -15.29
N MET A 67 -11.25 5.41 -16.04
CA MET A 67 -12.42 5.47 -16.91
C MET A 67 -13.73 5.74 -16.13
N TYR A 68 -13.81 5.26 -14.90
CA TYR A 68 -14.96 5.44 -14.00
C TYR A 68 -14.53 6.00 -12.65
N PRO A 69 -15.40 6.75 -11.94
CA PRO A 69 -15.11 7.22 -10.59
C PRO A 69 -14.79 6.05 -9.66
N VAL A 70 -13.67 6.10 -8.97
CA VAL A 70 -13.15 5.03 -8.13
C VAL A 70 -13.52 5.25 -6.66
N ILE A 71 -13.85 4.16 -5.98
CA ILE A 71 -13.89 4.08 -4.51
C ILE A 71 -12.65 3.30 -4.08
N ASP A 72 -11.79 3.93 -3.31
CA ASP A 72 -10.61 3.27 -2.72
C ASP A 72 -10.98 2.76 -1.33
N VAL A 73 -11.10 1.44 -1.19
CA VAL A 73 -11.60 0.80 0.04
C VAL A 73 -10.55 0.60 1.12
N HIS A 74 -9.28 0.92 0.84
CA HIS A 74 -8.19 0.65 1.76
C HIS A 74 -7.22 1.83 1.89
N ASN A 75 -7.45 2.68 2.87
CA ASN A 75 -6.61 3.84 3.16
C ASN A 75 -6.36 4.03 4.64
N HIS A 76 -5.21 4.63 4.94
CA HIS A 76 -4.73 4.94 6.28
C HIS A 76 -4.56 6.45 6.46
N LEU A 77 -5.66 7.19 6.68
CA LEU A 77 -5.64 8.64 6.88
C LEU A 77 -5.29 9.04 8.32
N GLY A 78 -5.36 8.09 9.23
CA GLY A 78 -5.35 8.33 10.66
C GLY A 78 -6.71 8.72 11.21
N GLY A 79 -6.78 9.01 12.51
CA GLY A 79 -8.02 9.39 13.18
C GLY A 79 -7.80 10.40 14.30
N GLY A 80 -8.89 11.12 14.66
CA GLY A 80 -8.92 12.18 15.65
C GLY A 80 -8.47 13.55 15.11
N LYS A 81 -8.84 14.60 15.80
CA LYS A 81 -8.60 16.01 15.41
C LYS A 81 -7.14 16.38 15.24
N ASP A 82 -6.24 15.77 16.01
CA ASP A 82 -4.81 16.09 15.95
C ASP A 82 -4.16 15.63 14.64
N ARG A 83 -4.67 14.55 14.06
CA ARG A 83 -4.17 13.96 12.80
C ARG A 83 -4.88 14.54 11.58
N LEU A 84 -6.19 14.78 11.68
CA LEU A 84 -7.05 15.20 10.57
C LEU A 84 -7.31 16.70 10.60
N LYS A 85 -6.25 17.51 10.59
CA LYS A 85 -6.35 18.96 10.48
C LYS A 85 -6.94 19.38 9.14
N PRO A 86 -7.70 20.50 9.07
CA PRO A 86 -8.36 20.96 7.85
C PRO A 86 -7.43 21.04 6.63
N GLU A 87 -6.20 21.54 6.82
CA GLU A 87 -5.22 21.65 5.74
C GLU A 87 -4.78 20.25 5.20
N GLN A 88 -4.70 19.25 6.07
CA GLN A 88 -4.36 17.90 5.66
C GLN A 88 -5.52 17.24 4.89
N VAL A 89 -6.75 17.43 5.36
CA VAL A 89 -7.96 16.93 4.66
C VAL A 89 -8.10 17.60 3.31
N ALA A 90 -7.88 18.93 3.22
CA ALA A 90 -7.89 19.65 1.94
C ALA A 90 -6.87 19.09 0.95
N LYS A 91 -5.67 18.72 1.42
CA LYS A 91 -4.66 18.07 0.59
C LYS A 91 -5.16 16.71 0.06
N TYR A 92 -5.76 15.87 0.91
CA TYR A 92 -6.33 14.60 0.46
C TYR A 92 -7.41 14.81 -0.62
N LEU A 93 -8.31 15.77 -0.43
CA LEU A 93 -9.34 16.08 -1.41
C LEU A 93 -8.77 16.55 -2.75
N THR A 94 -7.69 17.34 -2.73
CA THR A 94 -6.99 17.77 -3.95
C THR A 94 -6.43 16.56 -4.69
N GLU A 95 -5.68 15.70 -4.01
CA GLU A 95 -5.10 14.48 -4.61
C GLU A 95 -6.21 13.54 -5.16
N MET A 96 -7.30 13.35 -4.41
CA MET A 96 -8.46 12.57 -4.86
C MET A 96 -9.10 13.15 -6.14
N ASN A 97 -9.30 14.47 -6.19
CA ASN A 97 -9.90 15.14 -7.35
C ASN A 97 -9.02 15.03 -8.59
N GLU A 98 -7.71 15.22 -8.42
CA GLU A 98 -6.74 15.10 -9.51
C GLU A 98 -6.63 13.66 -10.02
N ALA A 99 -6.76 12.68 -9.12
CA ALA A 99 -6.69 11.26 -9.46
C ALA A 99 -8.03 10.65 -9.92
N GLY A 100 -9.16 11.35 -9.84
CA GLY A 100 -10.47 10.79 -10.17
C GLY A 100 -11.05 9.86 -9.11
N ILE A 101 -10.57 9.95 -7.87
CA ILE A 101 -11.10 9.19 -6.73
C ILE A 101 -12.35 9.88 -6.21
N ARG A 102 -13.46 9.18 -6.21
CA ARG A 102 -14.73 9.66 -5.68
C ARG A 102 -14.77 9.59 -4.16
N THR A 103 -14.46 8.43 -3.62
CA THR A 103 -14.59 8.11 -2.20
C THR A 103 -13.37 7.35 -1.70
N VAL A 104 -12.94 7.64 -0.49
CA VAL A 104 -11.89 6.91 0.22
C VAL A 104 -12.48 6.32 1.49
N VAL A 105 -12.22 5.04 1.74
CA VAL A 105 -12.51 4.40 3.02
C VAL A 105 -11.31 4.55 3.94
N ASN A 106 -11.49 5.31 5.03
CA ASN A 106 -10.48 5.44 6.07
C ASN A 106 -10.59 4.31 7.09
N LEU A 107 -9.57 3.50 7.19
CA LEU A 107 -9.50 2.32 8.07
C LEU A 107 -8.96 2.62 9.47
N ASP A 108 -8.68 3.89 9.80
CA ASP A 108 -8.04 4.31 11.06
C ASP A 108 -8.98 5.09 11.99
N GLY A 109 -10.27 4.93 11.87
CA GLY A 109 -11.25 5.72 12.65
C GLY A 109 -11.08 5.63 14.17
N GLY A 110 -10.53 4.53 14.66
CA GLY A 110 -10.45 4.29 16.11
C GLY A 110 -11.81 3.93 16.71
N TRP A 111 -12.02 4.31 17.96
CA TRP A 111 -13.28 4.14 18.69
C TRP A 111 -13.52 5.31 19.65
N GLY A 112 -14.74 5.40 20.24
CA GLY A 112 -15.10 6.45 21.19
C GLY A 112 -14.96 7.86 20.62
N GLU A 113 -14.40 8.79 21.40
CA GLU A 113 -14.22 10.19 21.02
C GLU A 113 -13.37 10.32 19.73
N LYS A 114 -12.29 9.54 19.61
CA LYS A 114 -11.46 9.54 18.40
C LYS A 114 -12.27 9.23 17.14
N LEU A 115 -13.18 8.25 17.21
CA LEU A 115 -14.04 7.88 16.09
C LEU A 115 -14.99 9.03 15.72
N THR A 116 -15.65 9.62 16.71
CA THR A 116 -16.61 10.73 16.45
C THR A 116 -15.91 11.97 15.89
N GLU A 117 -14.73 12.31 16.38
CA GLU A 117 -13.88 13.37 15.81
C GLU A 117 -13.48 13.06 14.36
N THR A 118 -13.11 11.79 14.07
CA THR A 118 -12.74 11.34 12.72
C THR A 118 -13.92 11.48 11.76
N ILE A 119 -15.11 10.98 12.15
CA ILE A 119 -16.32 11.07 11.35
C ILE A 119 -16.72 12.53 11.12
N ALA A 120 -16.60 13.38 12.14
CA ALA A 120 -16.88 14.81 12.00
C ALA A 120 -15.95 15.48 10.98
N ALA A 121 -14.65 15.19 11.05
CA ALA A 121 -13.65 15.80 10.18
C ALA A 121 -13.69 15.30 8.73
N LEU A 122 -14.10 14.08 8.50
CA LEU A 122 -14.12 13.44 7.18
C LEU A 122 -15.53 13.28 6.63
N ASP A 123 -16.32 12.38 7.19
CA ASP A 123 -17.60 11.92 6.63
C ASP A 123 -18.67 13.03 6.62
N LEU A 124 -18.81 13.75 7.74
CA LEU A 124 -19.81 14.82 7.89
C LEU A 124 -19.37 16.12 7.22
N ALA A 125 -18.09 16.50 7.33
CA ALA A 125 -17.58 17.71 6.69
C ALA A 125 -17.52 17.58 5.15
N HIS A 126 -17.36 16.37 4.63
CA HIS A 126 -17.19 16.10 3.19
C HIS A 126 -18.06 14.93 2.73
N PRO A 127 -19.40 15.08 2.68
CA PRO A 127 -20.32 13.99 2.37
C PRO A 127 -20.01 13.29 1.06
N GLY A 128 -19.95 11.95 1.11
CA GLY A 128 -19.68 11.10 -0.05
C GLY A 128 -18.20 11.02 -0.46
N ARG A 129 -17.31 11.77 0.22
CA ARG A 129 -15.87 11.73 -0.09
C ARG A 129 -15.11 10.77 0.80
N PHE A 130 -15.56 10.56 2.02
CA PHE A 130 -14.95 9.65 2.98
C PHE A 130 -15.99 8.74 3.62
N LEU A 131 -15.56 7.54 3.96
CA LEU A 131 -16.29 6.57 4.77
C LEU A 131 -15.33 6.07 5.85
N THR A 132 -15.67 6.25 7.12
CA THR A 132 -14.80 5.89 8.24
C THR A 132 -15.20 4.55 8.84
N TYR A 133 -14.22 3.64 9.00
CA TYR A 133 -14.35 2.37 9.71
C TYR A 133 -13.89 2.52 11.15
N THR A 134 -14.55 1.81 12.07
CA THR A 134 -14.10 1.67 13.46
C THR A 134 -13.06 0.58 13.58
N LEU A 135 -12.31 0.59 14.68
CA LEU A 135 -11.32 -0.44 15.03
C LEU A 135 -11.83 -1.28 16.20
N ILE A 136 -11.24 -2.47 16.34
CA ILE A 136 -11.42 -3.31 17.53
C ILE A 136 -10.54 -2.80 18.69
N ASN A 137 -11.06 -2.84 19.91
CA ASN A 137 -10.29 -2.58 21.12
C ASN A 137 -9.98 -3.91 21.84
N PHE A 138 -8.71 -4.28 21.88
CA PHE A 138 -8.25 -5.50 22.53
C PHE A 138 -7.90 -5.31 24.01
N ASP A 139 -8.09 -4.11 24.57
CA ASP A 139 -7.89 -3.89 25.99
C ASP A 139 -8.81 -4.82 26.79
N ASP A 140 -8.27 -5.38 27.89
CA ASP A 140 -8.99 -6.27 28.78
C ASP A 140 -9.61 -7.54 28.10
N ILE A 141 -8.95 -8.02 27.04
CA ILE A 141 -9.37 -9.22 26.27
C ILE A 141 -9.52 -10.48 27.14
N ASP A 142 -8.84 -10.52 28.28
CA ASP A 142 -8.91 -11.64 29.22
C ASP A 142 -10.25 -11.71 29.97
N SER A 143 -11.02 -10.63 30.01
CA SER A 143 -12.33 -10.62 30.65
C SER A 143 -13.26 -11.65 30.02
N PRO A 144 -14.04 -12.39 30.82
CA PRO A 144 -14.96 -13.41 30.33
C PRO A 144 -15.99 -12.87 29.31
N ASN A 145 -16.47 -11.66 29.52
CA ASN A 145 -17.50 -11.00 28.69
C ASN A 145 -16.92 -9.91 27.76
N TRP A 146 -15.63 -9.99 27.42
CA TRP A 146 -14.99 -9.02 26.55
C TRP A 146 -15.67 -8.94 25.17
N GLY A 147 -15.98 -10.09 24.55
CA GLY A 147 -16.59 -10.14 23.22
C GLY A 147 -17.95 -9.44 23.16
N GLU A 148 -18.80 -9.66 24.17
CA GLU A 148 -20.11 -9.02 24.26
C GLU A 148 -20.03 -7.52 24.50
N ARG A 149 -19.09 -7.07 25.36
CA ARG A 149 -18.85 -5.64 25.59
C ARG A 149 -18.31 -4.98 24.33
N GLU A 150 -17.41 -5.63 23.62
CA GLU A 150 -16.84 -5.11 22.39
C GLU A 150 -17.89 -5.05 21.26
N ALA A 151 -18.77 -6.04 21.15
CA ALA A 151 -19.90 -6.02 20.25
C ALA A 151 -20.87 -4.87 20.55
N ALA A 152 -21.16 -4.61 21.83
CA ALA A 152 -21.97 -3.46 22.23
C ALA A 152 -21.30 -2.13 21.87
N ARG A 153 -19.98 -2.00 22.09
CA ARG A 153 -19.21 -0.82 21.68
C ARG A 153 -19.22 -0.61 20.15
N LEU A 154 -19.18 -1.71 19.38
CA LEU A 154 -19.30 -1.65 17.92
C LEU A 154 -20.67 -1.14 17.49
N GLU A 155 -21.75 -1.60 18.12
CA GLU A 155 -23.11 -1.09 17.85
C GLU A 155 -23.19 0.43 18.09
N GLU A 156 -22.60 0.95 19.17
CA GLU A 156 -22.50 2.39 19.40
C GLU A 156 -21.64 3.11 18.34
N SER A 157 -20.55 2.50 17.92
CA SER A 157 -19.71 3.04 16.83
C SER A 157 -20.48 3.11 15.50
N PHE A 158 -21.31 2.12 15.19
CA PHE A 158 -22.15 2.12 13.98
C PHE A 158 -23.27 3.16 14.06
N LYS A 159 -23.90 3.34 15.23
CA LYS A 159 -24.85 4.42 15.47
C LYS A 159 -24.21 5.82 15.32
N ALA A 160 -22.95 5.96 15.75
CA ALA A 160 -22.17 7.19 15.59
C ALA A 160 -21.79 7.49 14.13
N GLY A 161 -21.95 6.52 13.22
CA GLY A 161 -21.76 6.71 11.78
C GLY A 161 -20.67 5.85 11.15
N ALA A 162 -19.95 5.01 11.89
CA ALA A 162 -18.96 4.10 11.32
C ALA A 162 -19.58 3.18 10.26
N LYS A 163 -18.87 2.98 9.14
CA LYS A 163 -19.36 2.26 7.96
C LYS A 163 -18.88 0.82 7.86
N GLY A 164 -17.99 0.40 8.75
CA GLY A 164 -17.45 -0.95 8.82
C GLY A 164 -16.49 -1.10 9.97
N LEU A 165 -15.91 -2.28 10.09
CA LEU A 165 -14.91 -2.65 11.10
C LEU A 165 -13.60 -3.01 10.41
N LYS A 166 -12.45 -2.53 10.93
CA LYS A 166 -11.12 -2.95 10.50
C LYS A 166 -10.39 -3.75 11.57
N PHE A 167 -9.83 -4.86 11.17
CA PHE A 167 -8.78 -5.56 11.90
C PHE A 167 -7.43 -5.31 11.23
N HIS A 168 -6.47 -4.78 11.97
CA HIS A 168 -5.10 -4.60 11.52
C HIS A 168 -4.29 -5.90 11.65
N LYS A 169 -3.16 -6.00 10.95
CA LYS A 169 -2.30 -7.20 10.93
C LYS A 169 -1.77 -7.67 12.28
N THR A 170 -1.83 -6.84 13.30
CA THR A 170 -1.51 -7.26 14.68
C THR A 170 -2.45 -8.35 15.17
N PHE A 171 -3.68 -8.39 14.66
CA PHE A 171 -4.64 -9.44 14.91
C PHE A 171 -4.15 -10.78 14.31
N GLY A 172 -4.13 -11.81 15.13
CA GLY A 172 -3.57 -13.11 14.77
C GLY A 172 -2.03 -13.20 14.83
N LEU A 173 -1.31 -12.06 14.78
CA LEU A 173 0.16 -12.03 14.81
C LEU A 173 0.75 -11.56 16.14
N ARG A 174 0.09 -10.67 16.86
CA ARG A 174 0.67 -9.99 18.03
C ARG A 174 -0.26 -9.92 19.24
N VAL A 175 -1.57 -9.95 19.06
CA VAL A 175 -2.53 -9.83 20.16
C VAL A 175 -2.45 -11.09 21.01
N ARG A 176 -2.18 -10.92 22.32
CA ARG A 176 -2.02 -12.02 23.27
C ARG A 176 -2.87 -11.80 24.51
N PHE A 177 -3.27 -12.90 25.09
CA PHE A 177 -3.80 -12.96 26.43
C PHE A 177 -2.69 -12.72 27.48
N LYS A 178 -3.08 -12.45 28.73
CA LYS A 178 -2.14 -12.26 29.85
C LYS A 178 -1.26 -13.49 30.13
N ASP A 179 -1.73 -14.68 29.80
CA ASP A 179 -0.97 -15.92 29.90
C ASP A 179 0.07 -16.10 28.76
N GLY A 180 0.18 -15.13 27.85
CA GLY A 180 1.10 -15.13 26.73
C GLY A 180 0.59 -15.85 25.48
N LYS A 181 -0.55 -16.54 25.54
CA LYS A 181 -1.12 -17.20 24.36
C LYS A 181 -1.57 -16.18 23.32
N LEU A 182 -1.27 -16.46 22.07
CA LEU A 182 -1.74 -15.66 20.94
C LEU A 182 -3.26 -15.79 20.79
N LEU A 183 -3.94 -14.66 20.59
CA LEU A 183 -5.35 -14.67 20.21
C LEU A 183 -5.46 -15.27 18.80
N ARG A 184 -6.22 -16.34 18.70
CA ARG A 184 -6.52 -16.96 17.40
C ARG A 184 -7.55 -16.13 16.65
N VAL A 185 -7.46 -16.12 15.31
CA VAL A 185 -8.43 -15.44 14.45
C VAL A 185 -9.83 -16.05 14.60
N ASP A 186 -9.90 -17.36 14.82
CA ASP A 186 -11.13 -18.13 15.00
C ASP A 186 -11.50 -18.36 16.48
N ASP A 187 -10.99 -17.54 17.42
CA ASP A 187 -11.33 -17.64 18.82
C ASP A 187 -12.82 -17.34 19.05
N PRO A 188 -13.57 -18.20 19.77
CA PRO A 188 -15.00 -17.98 20.04
C PRO A 188 -15.34 -16.67 20.74
N LYS A 189 -14.41 -16.04 21.45
CA LYS A 189 -14.58 -14.69 22.03
C LYS A 189 -14.92 -13.62 20.97
N LEU A 190 -14.58 -13.87 19.72
CA LEU A 190 -14.84 -12.94 18.61
C LEU A 190 -16.23 -13.13 17.99
N ASP A 191 -16.93 -14.21 18.29
CA ASP A 191 -18.25 -14.51 17.70
C ASP A 191 -19.28 -13.37 17.85
N PRO A 192 -19.41 -12.71 19.04
CA PRO A 192 -20.34 -11.59 19.20
C PRO A 192 -20.01 -10.40 18.27
N ILE A 193 -18.72 -10.20 17.91
CA ILE A 193 -18.24 -9.13 17.04
C ILE A 193 -18.73 -9.38 15.61
N TRP A 194 -18.58 -10.59 15.10
CA TRP A 194 -19.04 -10.95 13.77
C TRP A 194 -20.56 -10.80 13.65
N GLN A 195 -21.29 -11.23 14.68
CA GLN A 195 -22.76 -11.10 14.75
C GLN A 195 -23.19 -9.63 14.81
N ALA A 196 -22.48 -8.76 15.55
CA ALA A 196 -22.79 -7.32 15.58
C ALA A 196 -22.59 -6.66 14.20
N CYS A 197 -21.55 -7.05 13.48
CA CYS A 197 -21.31 -6.57 12.12
C CYS A 197 -22.43 -7.03 11.15
N ALA A 198 -22.82 -8.30 11.19
CA ALA A 198 -23.91 -8.85 10.38
C ALA A 198 -25.24 -8.15 10.68
N LYS A 199 -25.63 -8.03 11.97
CA LYS A 199 -26.87 -7.37 12.43
C LYS A 199 -26.99 -5.93 11.92
N ASN A 200 -25.87 -5.21 11.79
CA ASN A 200 -25.86 -3.81 11.39
C ASN A 200 -25.52 -3.63 9.90
N ASP A 201 -25.39 -4.71 9.13
CA ASP A 201 -24.98 -4.68 7.72
C ASP A 201 -23.67 -3.88 7.54
N ARG A 202 -22.66 -4.22 8.34
CA ARG A 202 -21.36 -3.57 8.31
C ARG A 202 -20.27 -4.56 7.92
N PRO A 203 -19.54 -4.29 6.81
CA PRO A 203 -18.46 -5.16 6.37
C PRO A 203 -17.28 -5.13 7.36
N VAL A 204 -16.55 -6.24 7.37
CA VAL A 204 -15.30 -6.41 8.14
C VAL A 204 -14.15 -6.45 7.17
N THR A 205 -13.28 -5.44 7.21
CA THR A 205 -11.99 -5.44 6.51
C THR A 205 -10.94 -6.07 7.41
N ILE A 206 -10.36 -7.18 6.98
CA ILE A 206 -9.54 -8.02 7.85
C ILE A 206 -8.16 -8.32 7.25
N HIS A 207 -7.10 -8.02 8.03
CA HIS A 207 -5.71 -8.29 7.70
C HIS A 207 -5.14 -9.26 8.74
N VAL A 208 -4.78 -10.48 8.36
CA VAL A 208 -4.30 -11.52 9.29
C VAL A 208 -2.92 -12.06 8.97
N ALA A 209 -2.46 -11.92 7.74
CA ALA A 209 -1.17 -12.43 7.28
C ALA A 209 -0.52 -11.43 6.32
N ASP A 210 0.73 -11.69 5.99
CA ASP A 210 1.56 -10.91 5.04
C ASP A 210 2.06 -11.84 3.92
N PRO A 211 2.83 -11.34 2.92
CA PRO A 211 3.42 -12.17 1.87
C PRO A 211 4.11 -13.42 2.40
N ALA A 212 4.06 -14.50 1.63
CA ALA A 212 4.60 -15.80 2.05
C ALA A 212 6.06 -15.72 2.50
N ALA A 213 6.86 -14.88 1.84
CA ALA A 213 8.27 -14.69 2.18
C ALA A 213 8.50 -14.12 3.59
N PHE A 214 7.51 -13.45 4.21
CA PHE A 214 7.61 -12.92 5.57
C PHE A 214 7.58 -14.03 6.63
N PHE A 215 7.16 -15.23 6.24
CA PHE A 215 7.06 -16.43 7.09
C PHE A 215 8.11 -17.49 6.75
N THR A 216 9.14 -17.14 5.97
CA THR A 216 10.25 -18.02 5.62
C THR A 216 11.58 -17.48 6.18
N PRO A 217 12.65 -18.28 6.26
CA PRO A 217 13.95 -17.79 6.74
C PRO A 217 14.39 -16.54 5.98
N LEU A 218 15.00 -15.58 6.70
CA LEU A 218 15.61 -14.42 6.07
C LEU A 218 17.04 -14.77 5.61
N ASP A 219 17.12 -15.47 4.50
CA ASP A 219 18.37 -15.92 3.90
C ASP A 219 18.48 -15.48 2.43
N ARG A 220 19.49 -16.00 1.71
CA ARG A 220 19.76 -15.66 0.30
C ARG A 220 18.66 -16.10 -0.67
N PHE A 221 17.71 -16.90 -0.26
CA PHE A 221 16.60 -17.40 -1.07
C PHE A 221 15.29 -16.65 -0.83
N ASN A 222 15.26 -15.78 0.20
CA ASN A 222 14.06 -15.02 0.52
C ASN A 222 13.86 -13.88 -0.50
N GLU A 223 12.79 -13.96 -1.29
CA GLU A 223 12.51 -12.97 -2.35
C GLU A 223 12.24 -11.55 -1.83
N ARG A 224 11.91 -11.41 -0.53
CA ARG A 224 11.66 -10.13 0.15
C ARG A 224 12.80 -9.72 1.08
N TRP A 225 13.99 -10.32 0.91
CA TRP A 225 15.15 -10.04 1.77
C TRP A 225 15.43 -8.55 1.93
N HIS A 226 15.38 -7.79 0.83
CA HIS A 226 15.68 -6.35 0.86
C HIS A 226 14.71 -5.56 1.73
N GLU A 227 13.41 -5.87 1.64
CA GLU A 227 12.34 -5.26 2.40
C GLU A 227 12.41 -5.65 3.88
N LEU A 228 12.56 -6.95 4.16
CA LEU A 228 12.63 -7.49 5.51
C LEU A 228 13.91 -7.08 6.24
N ASN A 229 15.02 -6.92 5.52
CA ASN A 229 16.27 -6.41 6.11
C ASN A 229 16.12 -4.94 6.58
N LYS A 230 15.29 -4.15 5.90
CA LYS A 230 14.94 -2.79 6.33
C LYS A 230 13.89 -2.76 7.44
N ASN A 231 13.02 -3.75 7.47
CA ASN A 231 11.88 -3.84 8.38
C ASN A 231 11.87 -5.17 9.14
N PRO A 232 12.86 -5.44 10.03
CA PRO A 232 13.01 -6.75 10.68
C PRO A 232 11.79 -7.17 11.51
N ASN A 233 10.97 -6.22 11.97
CA ASN A 233 9.73 -6.49 12.70
C ASN A 233 8.61 -7.08 11.82
N TRP A 234 8.81 -7.12 10.51
CA TRP A 234 7.87 -7.75 9.57
C TRP A 234 8.20 -9.21 9.29
N LEU A 235 9.31 -9.72 9.81
CA LEU A 235 9.65 -11.13 9.73
C LEU A 235 8.87 -11.92 10.78
N PHE A 236 8.06 -12.86 10.34
CA PHE A 236 7.25 -13.76 11.18
C PHE A 236 7.72 -15.21 11.14
N TYR A 237 8.97 -15.44 10.74
CA TYR A 237 9.58 -16.77 10.72
C TYR A 237 10.21 -17.11 12.07
N GLY A 238 9.88 -18.30 12.57
CA GLY A 238 10.48 -18.84 13.80
C GLY A 238 9.94 -18.23 15.11
N GLY A 239 10.47 -18.68 16.24
CA GLY A 239 10.00 -18.27 17.57
C GLY A 239 8.52 -18.59 17.78
N ASP A 240 7.83 -17.70 18.49
CA ASP A 240 6.40 -17.83 18.82
C ASP A 240 5.47 -17.27 17.74
N ASN A 241 5.98 -17.04 16.54
CA ASN A 241 5.14 -16.57 15.44
C ASN A 241 4.25 -17.71 14.91
N PRO A 242 3.00 -17.43 14.54
CA PRO A 242 2.10 -18.43 13.98
C PRO A 242 2.55 -18.86 12.59
N ASN A 243 2.17 -20.08 12.21
CA ASN A 243 2.31 -20.53 10.82
C ASN A 243 1.35 -19.76 9.92
N ARG A 244 1.81 -19.31 8.75
CA ARG A 244 1.00 -18.55 7.80
C ARG A 244 -0.25 -19.31 7.34
N GLN A 245 -0.11 -20.60 7.00
CA GLN A 245 -1.24 -21.39 6.55
C GLN A 245 -2.29 -21.55 7.65
N ASP A 246 -1.87 -21.75 8.92
CA ASP A 246 -2.80 -21.82 10.03
C ASP A 246 -3.59 -20.51 10.23
N LEU A 247 -2.96 -19.34 10.02
CA LEU A 247 -3.65 -18.03 10.04
C LEU A 247 -4.73 -17.94 8.94
N LEU A 248 -4.39 -18.36 7.73
CA LEU A 248 -5.34 -18.36 6.60
C LEU A 248 -6.49 -19.34 6.86
N ASP A 249 -6.20 -20.52 7.39
CA ASP A 249 -7.21 -21.52 7.74
C ASP A 249 -8.14 -21.04 8.86
N GLN A 250 -7.61 -20.34 9.88
CA GLN A 250 -8.40 -19.70 10.92
C GLN A 250 -9.35 -18.67 10.31
N LEU A 251 -8.86 -17.80 9.45
CA LEU A 251 -9.67 -16.80 8.75
C LEU A 251 -10.80 -17.46 7.95
N HIS A 252 -10.49 -18.49 7.18
CA HIS A 252 -11.48 -19.19 6.38
C HIS A 252 -12.57 -19.87 7.23
N ARG A 253 -12.21 -20.41 8.41
CA ARG A 253 -13.20 -20.95 9.36
C ARG A 253 -14.13 -19.86 9.90
N VAL A 254 -13.60 -18.64 10.16
CA VAL A 254 -14.44 -17.51 10.57
C VAL A 254 -15.43 -17.12 9.48
N ILE A 255 -14.98 -17.01 8.22
CA ILE A 255 -15.82 -16.66 7.08
C ILE A 255 -16.93 -17.70 6.88
N GLU A 256 -16.58 -19.00 6.93
CA GLU A 256 -17.51 -20.11 6.77
C GLU A 256 -18.57 -20.15 7.89
N LYS A 257 -18.16 -19.89 9.14
CA LYS A 257 -19.05 -19.88 10.32
C LYS A 257 -20.00 -18.69 10.32
N ASN A 258 -19.66 -17.59 9.66
CA ASN A 258 -20.40 -16.32 9.71
C ASN A 258 -20.92 -15.89 8.30
N PRO A 259 -21.82 -16.66 7.67
CA PRO A 259 -22.24 -16.39 6.29
C PRO A 259 -23.04 -15.09 6.12
N GLN A 260 -23.54 -14.51 7.23
CA GLN A 260 -24.28 -13.25 7.23
C GLN A 260 -23.37 -12.02 7.36
N THR A 261 -22.09 -12.21 7.66
CA THR A 261 -21.09 -11.16 7.77
C THR A 261 -20.32 -11.04 6.46
N THR A 262 -20.27 -9.84 5.88
CA THR A 262 -19.43 -9.56 4.71
C THR A 262 -17.99 -9.35 5.14
N PHE A 263 -17.06 -10.13 4.59
CA PHE A 263 -15.62 -10.03 4.84
C PHE A 263 -14.89 -9.49 3.62
N ILE A 264 -14.09 -8.43 3.81
CA ILE A 264 -13.13 -7.91 2.84
C ILE A 264 -11.74 -8.35 3.30
N ASN A 265 -11.21 -9.37 2.65
CA ASN A 265 -9.89 -9.91 2.96
C ASN A 265 -8.82 -9.10 2.21
N THR A 266 -8.06 -8.33 2.97
CA THR A 266 -7.06 -7.40 2.41
C THR A 266 -5.95 -8.12 1.68
N HIS A 267 -5.21 -7.37 0.87
CA HIS A 267 -4.01 -7.86 0.20
C HIS A 267 -4.25 -9.12 -0.63
N PHE A 268 -5.35 -9.11 -1.38
CA PHE A 268 -5.77 -10.24 -2.24
C PHE A 268 -6.00 -11.53 -1.43
N GLY A 269 -6.74 -11.41 -0.33
CA GLY A 269 -7.01 -12.53 0.58
C GLY A 269 -5.78 -12.96 1.38
N ASN A 270 -4.79 -12.06 1.53
CA ASN A 270 -3.47 -12.33 2.10
C ASN A 270 -2.72 -13.48 1.38
N ASN A 271 -3.01 -13.76 0.10
CA ASN A 271 -2.45 -14.88 -0.66
C ASN A 271 -2.31 -14.57 -2.16
N ALA A 272 -1.81 -13.38 -2.50
CA ALA A 272 -1.63 -12.94 -3.90
C ALA A 272 -0.62 -13.80 -4.68
N GLU A 273 0.22 -14.57 -3.98
CA GLU A 273 1.17 -15.51 -4.56
C GLU A 273 0.51 -16.80 -5.11
N ASP A 274 -0.71 -17.13 -4.61
CA ASP A 274 -1.46 -18.32 -5.02
C ASP A 274 -2.91 -17.96 -5.39
N LEU A 275 -3.09 -17.46 -6.61
CA LEU A 275 -4.41 -17.06 -7.10
C LEU A 275 -5.38 -18.24 -7.24
N ALA A 276 -4.88 -19.47 -7.41
CA ALA A 276 -5.74 -20.65 -7.49
C ALA A 276 -6.40 -20.92 -6.13
N SER A 277 -5.64 -20.82 -5.04
CA SER A 277 -6.17 -20.93 -3.68
C SER A 277 -7.18 -19.82 -3.38
N VAL A 278 -6.90 -18.57 -3.75
CA VAL A 278 -7.86 -17.45 -3.55
C VAL A 278 -9.14 -17.70 -4.35
N ALA A 279 -9.03 -18.18 -5.60
CA ALA A 279 -10.19 -18.52 -6.43
C ALA A 279 -11.08 -19.57 -5.78
N GLU A 280 -10.50 -20.65 -5.23
CA GLU A 280 -11.22 -21.71 -4.51
C GLU A 280 -12.04 -21.11 -3.33
N LYS A 281 -11.45 -20.16 -2.58
CA LYS A 281 -12.13 -19.56 -1.44
C LYS A 281 -13.23 -18.58 -1.86
N LEU A 282 -13.04 -17.81 -2.94
CA LEU A 282 -14.09 -16.96 -3.51
C LEU A 282 -15.26 -17.79 -4.07
N ASP A 283 -14.98 -18.94 -4.71
CA ASP A 283 -16.02 -19.86 -5.21
C ASP A 283 -16.79 -20.51 -4.04
N LYS A 284 -16.11 -20.79 -2.91
CA LYS A 284 -16.72 -21.44 -1.73
C LYS A 284 -17.51 -20.46 -0.85
N TYR A 285 -17.02 -19.23 -0.66
CA TYR A 285 -17.56 -18.29 0.32
C TYR A 285 -18.22 -17.07 -0.36
N PRO A 286 -19.55 -17.03 -0.50
CA PRO A 286 -20.26 -15.91 -1.15
C PRO A 286 -20.13 -14.58 -0.40
N ASN A 287 -19.85 -14.61 0.89
CA ASN A 287 -19.66 -13.45 1.77
C ASN A 287 -18.20 -12.94 1.84
N MET A 288 -17.29 -13.52 1.05
CA MET A 288 -15.89 -13.09 0.97
C MET A 288 -15.66 -12.19 -0.23
N PHE A 289 -15.00 -11.06 -0.01
CA PHE A 289 -14.43 -10.16 -1.02
C PHE A 289 -12.93 -10.02 -0.79
N VAL A 290 -12.21 -9.54 -1.79
CA VAL A 290 -10.79 -9.21 -1.67
C VAL A 290 -10.55 -7.80 -2.19
N ASP A 291 -9.61 -7.07 -1.61
CA ASP A 291 -9.00 -5.91 -2.25
C ASP A 291 -7.61 -6.28 -2.79
N PHE A 292 -7.07 -5.50 -3.73
CA PHE A 292 -5.76 -5.79 -4.32
C PHE A 292 -4.68 -4.77 -3.96
N ASP A 293 -4.91 -4.07 -2.88
CA ASP A 293 -4.01 -3.09 -2.30
C ASP A 293 -2.63 -3.68 -2.00
N ALA A 294 -1.60 -2.90 -2.28
CA ALA A 294 -0.19 -3.25 -2.07
C ALA A 294 0.24 -4.63 -2.68
N ARG A 295 -0.47 -5.15 -3.71
CA ARG A 295 -0.17 -6.46 -4.34
C ARG A 295 0.03 -6.42 -5.85
N ILE A 296 0.24 -5.21 -6.40
CA ILE A 296 0.56 -5.09 -7.84
C ILE A 296 1.84 -5.84 -8.19
N SER A 297 2.82 -5.91 -7.30
CA SER A 297 4.07 -6.62 -7.54
C SER A 297 3.87 -8.13 -7.70
N GLU A 298 3.02 -8.77 -6.90
CA GLU A 298 2.69 -10.19 -7.02
C GLU A 298 1.83 -10.47 -8.25
N LEU A 299 0.79 -9.66 -8.43
CA LEU A 299 -0.14 -9.78 -9.57
C LEU A 299 0.55 -9.49 -10.90
N GLY A 300 1.44 -8.50 -10.95
CA GLY A 300 2.20 -8.12 -12.13
C GLY A 300 3.25 -9.14 -12.57
N ARG A 301 3.73 -10.00 -11.65
CA ARG A 301 4.63 -11.13 -12.00
C ARG A 301 3.89 -12.33 -12.61
N GLN A 302 2.55 -12.34 -12.55
CA GLN A 302 1.69 -13.38 -13.11
C GLN A 302 0.56 -12.78 -13.97
N PRO A 303 0.85 -11.93 -14.96
CA PRO A 303 -0.12 -11.07 -15.63
C PRO A 303 -1.24 -11.83 -16.34
N TYR A 304 -0.94 -12.97 -16.95
CA TYR A 304 -1.95 -13.78 -17.64
C TYR A 304 -2.93 -14.43 -16.67
N THR A 305 -2.44 -14.93 -15.54
CA THR A 305 -3.27 -15.53 -14.48
C THR A 305 -4.08 -14.45 -13.80
N ALA A 306 -3.45 -13.34 -13.44
CA ALA A 306 -4.11 -12.18 -12.82
C ALA A 306 -5.24 -11.66 -13.71
N ARG A 307 -4.99 -11.45 -15.02
CA ARG A 307 -6.03 -10.99 -15.94
C ARG A 307 -7.24 -11.92 -15.99
N LYS A 308 -7.02 -13.23 -16.09
CA LYS A 308 -8.11 -14.22 -16.08
C LYS A 308 -8.88 -14.19 -14.76
N PHE A 309 -8.17 -14.06 -13.64
CA PHE A 309 -8.76 -13.97 -12.32
C PHE A 309 -9.63 -12.70 -12.17
N PHE A 310 -9.12 -11.52 -12.53
CA PHE A 310 -9.88 -10.28 -12.49
C PHE A 310 -11.16 -10.34 -13.33
N LEU A 311 -11.09 -10.89 -14.55
CA LEU A 311 -12.27 -11.03 -15.40
C LEU A 311 -13.31 -12.00 -14.83
N LYS A 312 -12.88 -13.09 -14.15
CA LYS A 312 -13.80 -14.05 -13.53
C LYS A 312 -14.45 -13.50 -12.27
N TYR A 313 -13.69 -12.79 -11.43
CA TYR A 313 -14.12 -12.37 -10.10
C TYR A 313 -14.30 -10.85 -9.97
N GLN A 314 -14.55 -10.15 -11.07
CA GLN A 314 -14.69 -8.68 -11.10
C GLN A 314 -15.68 -8.12 -10.07
N ASP A 315 -16.74 -8.86 -9.75
CA ASP A 315 -17.78 -8.46 -8.77
C ASP A 315 -17.37 -8.77 -7.31
N ARG A 316 -16.18 -9.33 -7.11
CA ARG A 316 -15.68 -9.78 -5.80
C ARG A 316 -14.32 -9.13 -5.45
N ILE A 317 -13.77 -8.33 -6.37
CA ILE A 317 -12.51 -7.61 -6.20
C ILE A 317 -12.80 -6.14 -6.01
N LEU A 318 -12.27 -5.57 -4.93
CA LEU A 318 -12.41 -4.16 -4.60
C LEU A 318 -11.11 -3.41 -4.89
N PHE A 319 -11.23 -2.18 -5.34
CA PHE A 319 -10.07 -1.31 -5.53
C PHE A 319 -9.57 -0.80 -4.17
N GLY A 320 -8.32 -1.03 -3.85
CA GLY A 320 -7.64 -0.57 -2.65
C GLY A 320 -6.18 -0.24 -2.93
N THR A 321 -5.57 0.66 -2.15
CA THR A 321 -4.17 1.08 -2.34
C THR A 321 -3.27 0.89 -1.14
N ASP A 322 -3.80 0.80 0.08
CA ASP A 322 -3.06 0.74 1.37
C ASP A 322 -2.14 1.95 1.59
N THR A 323 -2.59 3.12 1.14
CA THR A 323 -1.82 4.36 1.27
C THR A 323 -2.72 5.54 1.63
N THR A 324 -2.15 6.72 1.84
CA THR A 324 -2.90 7.97 1.81
C THR A 324 -3.09 8.41 0.34
N PRO A 325 -4.14 9.19 0.03
CA PRO A 325 -4.36 9.68 -1.33
C PRO A 325 -3.14 10.40 -1.90
N ARG A 326 -2.61 9.86 -2.98
CA ARG A 326 -1.50 10.41 -3.78
C ARG A 326 -1.70 10.05 -5.23
N ARG A 327 -1.85 11.04 -6.09
CA ARG A 327 -2.11 10.88 -7.52
C ARG A 327 -1.16 9.87 -8.19
N GLU A 328 0.12 9.95 -7.90
CA GLU A 328 1.12 9.07 -8.53
C GLU A 328 0.94 7.61 -8.13
N ALA A 329 0.53 7.33 -6.88
CA ALA A 329 0.23 5.96 -6.45
C ALA A 329 -0.97 5.40 -7.22
N PHE A 330 -2.03 6.16 -7.39
CA PHE A 330 -3.22 5.72 -8.12
C PHE A 330 -2.96 5.43 -9.61
N ARG A 331 -2.06 6.19 -10.26
CA ARG A 331 -1.73 6.00 -11.68
C ARG A 331 -1.18 4.61 -12.01
N ILE A 332 -0.40 4.03 -11.11
CA ILE A 332 0.11 2.66 -11.27
C ILE A 332 -1.05 1.67 -11.29
N TYR A 333 -2.02 1.82 -10.37
CA TYR A 333 -3.21 0.97 -10.32
C TYR A 333 -4.08 1.12 -11.56
N TYR A 334 -4.29 2.33 -12.06
CA TYR A 334 -5.06 2.56 -13.29
C TYR A 334 -4.35 1.96 -14.51
N ARG A 335 -3.06 2.17 -14.63
CA ARG A 335 -2.26 1.59 -15.69
C ARG A 335 -2.33 0.05 -15.66
N PHE A 336 -2.26 -0.54 -14.48
CA PHE A 336 -2.38 -1.99 -14.30
C PHE A 336 -3.77 -2.51 -14.73
N LEU A 337 -4.85 -1.78 -14.44
CA LEU A 337 -6.21 -2.23 -14.72
C LEU A 337 -6.69 -1.90 -16.14
N GLU A 338 -6.26 -0.78 -16.71
CA GLU A 338 -6.86 -0.20 -17.92
C GLU A 338 -5.95 -0.30 -19.15
N THR A 339 -4.77 -0.92 -19.03
CA THR A 339 -3.83 -1.05 -20.16
C THR A 339 -3.38 -2.48 -20.37
N ASP A 340 -2.81 -2.71 -21.56
CA ASP A 340 -2.10 -3.92 -21.95
C ASP A 340 -0.57 -3.75 -21.89
N ASP A 341 -0.10 -2.77 -21.13
CA ASP A 341 1.33 -2.53 -20.95
C ASP A 341 2.02 -3.72 -20.28
N GLU A 342 3.17 -4.12 -20.79
CA GLU A 342 3.85 -5.35 -20.36
C GLU A 342 4.84 -5.14 -19.21
N TYR A 343 5.40 -3.93 -19.11
CA TYR A 343 6.42 -3.61 -18.11
C TYR A 343 6.23 -2.20 -17.57
N PHE A 344 6.24 -2.06 -16.27
CA PHE A 344 6.30 -0.77 -15.56
C PHE A 344 6.89 -0.95 -14.17
N ASP A 345 7.61 0.08 -13.73
CA ASP A 345 8.16 0.13 -12.39
C ASP A 345 7.02 0.36 -11.38
N CYS A 346 6.98 -0.45 -10.34
CA CYS A 346 6.02 -0.39 -9.25
C CYS A 346 6.68 -0.40 -7.86
N SER A 347 8.00 -0.13 -7.81
CA SER A 347 8.79 -0.07 -6.57
C SER A 347 8.53 1.20 -5.75
#